data_5524486a230d82ba5ce47b08b29759ad
#
_entry.id   5524486a230d82ba5ce47b08b29759ad
#
_cell.length_a   1.000
_cell.length_b   1.000
_cell.length_c   1.000
_cell.angle_alpha   90.00
_cell.angle_beta   90.00
_cell.angle_gamma   90.00
#
_symmetry.space_group_name_H-M   'P 1'
#
loop_
_entity.id
_entity.type
_entity.pdbx_description
1 polymer ?
#
loop_
_entity_poly.entity_id
_entity_poly.type
_entity_poly.pdbx_seq_one_letter_code
_entity_poly.pdbx_strand_id
1 'polypeptide(L)'
;SFIPSNDYLYEIDISSFHPSLSCRLVDYTFPTVDIHSHLQQLYGVSYAKSKELTFKQLYGGVFDQYRHIEFFKKIDIYVKDLWYEFKQKGKITCPISNFVYKRDVLEDMNPQKLFNYLLQNLETSMNVRILWDIIKILKNKKTKLVLYTYDSFLFDWDKEEEQVMDDIKMVFSTYKLNIKTKQGYDYDFR
;
A
#
# COMPACT_ATOMS: atom_id res chain seq x y z
N SER A 1 -24.07 -12.12 1.55
CA SER A 1 -23.76 -11.25 0.40
C SER A 1 -24.01 -9.81 0.78
N PHE A 2 -23.10 -8.90 0.42
CA PHE A 2 -23.33 -7.47 0.58
C PHE A 2 -24.29 -7.01 -0.52
N ILE A 3 -25.45 -6.49 -0.09
CA ILE A 3 -26.43 -5.83 -0.97
C ILE A 3 -26.47 -4.37 -0.53
N PRO A 4 -26.39 -3.39 -1.43
CA PRO A 4 -26.44 -1.98 -1.04
C PRO A 4 -27.81 -1.62 -0.46
N SER A 5 -27.80 -0.78 0.57
CA SER A 5 -29.01 -0.14 1.11
C SER A 5 -29.38 1.12 0.33
N ASN A 6 -28.38 1.71 -0.34
CA ASN A 6 -28.55 2.83 -1.28
C ASN A 6 -28.64 2.28 -2.72
N ASP A 7 -27.91 2.88 -3.67
CA ASP A 7 -28.03 2.51 -5.09
C ASP A 7 -27.03 1.44 -5.52
N TYR A 8 -25.76 1.61 -5.11
CA TYR A 8 -24.65 0.76 -5.56
C TYR A 8 -23.63 0.45 -4.48
N LEU A 9 -22.93 -0.67 -4.67
CA LEU A 9 -21.62 -0.88 -4.08
C LEU A 9 -20.54 -0.23 -4.95
N TYR A 10 -19.63 0.47 -4.31
CA TYR A 10 -18.47 1.09 -4.94
C TYR A 10 -17.20 0.68 -4.19
N GLU A 11 -16.26 0.03 -4.88
CA GLU A 11 -15.01 -0.41 -4.29
C GLU A 11 -13.85 0.43 -4.80
N ILE A 12 -12.96 0.81 -3.89
CA ILE A 12 -11.68 1.45 -4.19
C ILE A 12 -10.58 0.55 -3.68
N ASP A 13 -9.73 0.07 -4.60
CA ASP A 13 -8.54 -0.72 -4.28
C ASP A 13 -7.29 0.12 -4.47
N ILE A 14 -6.39 0.11 -3.49
CA ILE A 14 -5.06 0.73 -3.63
C ILE A 14 -4.18 -0.20 -4.45
N SER A 15 -3.65 0.30 -5.55
CA SER A 15 -2.76 -0.46 -6.45
C SER A 15 -1.33 -0.47 -5.93
N SER A 16 -0.72 -1.65 -5.87
CA SER A 16 0.72 -1.80 -5.53
C SER A 16 1.13 -1.04 -4.26
N PHE A 17 0.38 -1.23 -3.16
CA PHE A 17 0.50 -0.41 -1.95
C PHE A 17 1.89 -0.51 -1.31
N HIS A 18 2.37 -1.72 -1.00
CA HIS A 18 3.70 -1.93 -0.43
C HIS A 18 4.84 -1.51 -1.38
N PRO A 19 4.81 -1.81 -2.69
CA PRO A 19 5.78 -1.23 -3.62
C PRO A 19 5.79 0.30 -3.62
N SER A 20 4.63 0.95 -3.56
CA SER A 20 4.51 2.42 -3.49
C SER A 20 5.08 3.00 -2.20
N LEU A 21 4.85 2.36 -1.06
CA LEU A 21 5.44 2.74 0.22
C LEU A 21 6.95 2.53 0.24
N SER A 22 7.43 1.44 -0.35
CA SER A 22 8.86 1.15 -0.50
C SER A 22 9.56 2.22 -1.31
N CYS A 23 8.94 2.71 -2.39
CA CYS A 23 9.47 3.82 -3.19
C CYS A 23 9.75 5.08 -2.35
N ARG A 24 8.85 5.39 -1.41
CA ARG A 24 9.03 6.55 -0.50
C ARG A 24 10.18 6.37 0.47
N LEU A 25 10.41 5.14 0.92
CA LEU A 25 11.50 4.82 1.84
C LEU A 25 12.88 4.93 1.18
N VAL A 26 12.97 4.55 -0.11
CA VAL A 26 14.24 4.49 -0.84
C VAL A 26 14.45 5.65 -1.82
N ASP A 27 13.55 6.64 -1.79
CA ASP A 27 13.57 7.79 -2.70
C ASP A 27 13.70 7.35 -4.16
N TYR A 28 12.73 6.56 -4.62
CA TYR A 28 12.65 6.07 -5.98
C TYR A 28 11.27 6.36 -6.58
N THR A 29 11.23 6.69 -7.87
CA THR A 29 9.98 6.91 -8.60
C THR A 29 9.98 6.03 -9.84
N PHE A 30 8.96 5.18 -9.99
CA PHE A 30 8.77 4.41 -11.21
C PHE A 30 8.41 5.33 -12.38
N PRO A 31 8.92 5.05 -13.59
CA PRO A 31 8.63 5.88 -14.78
C PRO A 31 7.20 5.74 -15.28
N THR A 32 6.45 4.72 -14.82
CA THR A 32 5.06 4.45 -15.20
C THR A 32 4.18 4.29 -13.96
N VAL A 33 2.88 4.58 -14.11
CA VAL A 33 1.88 4.43 -13.03
C VAL A 33 1.74 2.96 -12.62
N ASP A 34 1.74 2.03 -13.59
CA ASP A 34 1.67 0.60 -13.31
C ASP A 34 3.07 0.02 -13.07
N ILE A 35 3.43 -0.09 -11.80
CA ILE A 35 4.71 -0.62 -11.32
C ILE A 35 4.96 -2.03 -11.86
N HIS A 36 3.95 -2.89 -11.83
CA HIS A 36 4.10 -4.29 -12.25
C HIS A 36 4.26 -4.45 -13.76
N SER A 37 3.63 -3.60 -14.57
CA SER A 37 3.87 -3.57 -16.03
C SER A 37 5.29 -3.12 -16.35
N HIS A 38 5.81 -2.14 -15.64
CA HIS A 38 7.20 -1.72 -15.81
C HIS A 38 8.18 -2.83 -15.42
N LEU A 39 8.00 -3.41 -14.23
CA LEU A 39 8.85 -4.50 -13.75
C LEU A 39 8.72 -5.77 -14.62
N GLN A 40 7.55 -6.05 -15.17
CA GLN A 40 7.33 -7.14 -16.13
C GLN A 40 8.31 -7.09 -17.30
N GLN A 41 8.52 -5.90 -17.85
CA GLN A 41 9.46 -5.71 -18.97
C GLN A 41 10.90 -5.98 -18.54
N LEU A 42 11.27 -5.51 -17.34
CA LEU A 42 12.63 -5.69 -16.82
C LEU A 42 12.92 -7.14 -16.42
N TYR A 43 11.92 -7.86 -15.91
CA TYR A 43 12.03 -9.29 -15.58
C TYR A 43 11.96 -10.20 -16.83
N GLY A 44 11.33 -9.76 -17.91
CA GLY A 44 11.06 -10.59 -19.07
C GLY A 44 10.04 -11.71 -18.81
N VAL A 45 9.01 -11.45 -18.00
CA VAL A 45 8.00 -12.44 -17.56
C VAL A 45 6.58 -11.93 -17.78
N SER A 46 5.57 -12.76 -17.47
CA SER A 46 4.17 -12.35 -17.48
C SER A 46 3.85 -11.36 -16.36
N TYR A 47 2.77 -10.58 -16.52
CA TYR A 47 2.32 -9.62 -15.50
C TYR A 47 2.05 -10.27 -14.13
N ALA A 48 1.37 -11.42 -14.11
CA ALA A 48 1.12 -12.17 -12.89
C ALA A 48 2.42 -12.62 -12.22
N LYS A 49 3.40 -13.06 -13.01
CA LYS A 49 4.72 -13.45 -12.49
C LYS A 49 5.53 -12.24 -12.00
N SER A 50 5.41 -11.09 -12.65
CA SER A 50 6.01 -9.83 -12.19
C SER A 50 5.50 -9.46 -10.78
N LYS A 51 4.18 -9.53 -10.57
CA LYS A 51 3.59 -9.32 -9.23
C LYS A 51 4.19 -10.26 -8.18
N GLU A 52 4.17 -11.56 -8.47
CA GLU A 52 4.69 -12.59 -7.57
C GLU A 52 6.17 -12.33 -7.22
N LEU A 53 7.01 -12.09 -8.22
CA LEU A 53 8.44 -11.83 -8.04
C LEU A 53 8.70 -10.56 -7.23
N THR A 54 7.92 -9.51 -7.47
CA THR A 54 8.05 -8.25 -6.75
C THR A 54 7.76 -8.42 -5.26
N PHE A 55 6.65 -9.06 -4.92
CA PHE A 55 6.30 -9.30 -3.51
C PHE A 55 7.24 -10.29 -2.83
N LYS A 56 7.68 -11.35 -3.52
CA LYS A 56 8.69 -12.27 -2.97
C LYS A 56 9.97 -11.55 -2.60
N GLN A 57 10.43 -10.61 -3.44
CA GLN A 57 11.66 -9.86 -3.16
C GLN A 57 11.47 -8.80 -2.06
N LEU A 58 10.32 -8.13 -1.99
CA LEU A 58 10.04 -7.20 -0.91
C LEU A 58 9.99 -7.89 0.47
N TYR A 59 9.39 -9.07 0.53
CA TYR A 59 9.19 -9.77 1.81
C TYR A 59 10.27 -10.77 2.18
N GLY A 60 10.94 -11.34 1.19
CA GLY A 60 11.94 -12.39 1.39
C GLY A 60 13.39 -11.98 1.11
N GLY A 61 13.59 -10.79 0.58
CA GLY A 61 14.90 -10.29 0.18
C GLY A 61 15.13 -10.30 -1.33
N VAL A 62 15.93 -9.37 -1.79
CA VAL A 62 16.21 -9.16 -3.22
C VAL A 62 17.01 -10.31 -3.80
N PHE A 63 16.53 -10.87 -4.92
CA PHE A 63 17.23 -11.95 -5.62
C PHE A 63 18.45 -11.41 -6.38
N ASP A 64 19.55 -12.14 -6.35
CA ASP A 64 20.82 -11.73 -6.96
C ASP A 64 20.69 -11.36 -8.45
N GLN A 65 19.89 -12.14 -9.19
CA GLN A 65 19.64 -11.91 -10.60
C GLN A 65 18.91 -10.61 -10.93
N TYR A 66 18.18 -10.01 -9.96
CA TYR A 66 17.41 -8.78 -10.12
C TYR A 66 17.99 -7.59 -9.36
N ARG A 67 19.12 -7.78 -8.68
CA ARG A 67 19.80 -6.70 -7.93
C ARG A 67 20.29 -5.57 -8.83
N HIS A 68 20.42 -5.81 -10.14
CA HIS A 68 20.77 -4.78 -11.12
C HIS A 68 19.61 -3.81 -11.42
N ILE A 69 18.36 -4.19 -11.13
CA ILE A 69 17.19 -3.30 -11.28
C ILE A 69 17.27 -2.22 -10.20
N GLU A 70 17.29 -0.95 -10.61
CA GLU A 70 17.55 0.18 -9.72
C GLU A 70 16.67 0.21 -8.48
N PHE A 71 15.37 -0.08 -8.62
CA PHE A 71 14.45 -0.18 -7.50
C PHE A 71 14.92 -1.22 -6.46
N PHE A 72 15.24 -2.43 -6.91
CA PHE A 72 15.68 -3.51 -6.00
C PHE A 72 17.07 -3.28 -5.45
N LYS A 73 17.96 -2.65 -6.21
CA LYS A 73 19.26 -2.22 -5.71
C LYS A 73 19.12 -1.27 -4.51
N LYS A 74 18.22 -0.27 -4.64
CA LYS A 74 17.93 0.67 -3.55
C LYS A 74 17.28 -0.03 -2.34
N ILE A 75 16.35 -0.95 -2.56
CA ILE A 75 15.75 -1.77 -1.49
C ILE A 75 16.81 -2.59 -0.76
N ASP A 76 17.68 -3.29 -1.49
CA ASP A 76 18.73 -4.14 -0.89
C ASP A 76 19.68 -3.31 0.00
N ILE A 77 20.09 -2.15 -0.47
CA ILE A 77 20.93 -1.21 0.30
C ILE A 77 20.18 -0.73 1.54
N TYR A 78 18.95 -0.25 1.37
CA TYR A 78 18.14 0.27 2.46
C TYR A 78 17.92 -0.76 3.57
N VAL A 79 17.57 -2.00 3.21
CA VAL A 79 17.35 -3.09 4.18
C VAL A 79 18.63 -3.42 4.95
N LYS A 80 19.80 -3.42 4.28
CA LYS A 80 21.10 -3.64 4.92
C LYS A 80 21.46 -2.53 5.89
N ASP A 81 21.28 -1.28 5.50
CA ASP A 81 21.57 -0.10 6.32
C ASP A 81 20.64 -0.05 7.53
N LEU A 82 19.34 -0.32 7.32
CA LEU A 82 18.34 -0.41 8.38
C LEU A 82 18.72 -1.46 9.42
N TRP A 83 19.14 -2.65 8.95
CA TRP A 83 19.57 -3.74 9.82
C TRP A 83 20.86 -3.41 10.58
N TYR A 84 21.82 -2.79 9.90
CA TYR A 84 23.05 -2.33 10.53
C TYR A 84 22.76 -1.33 11.66
N GLU A 85 21.95 -0.30 11.39
CA GLU A 85 21.54 0.69 12.37
C GLU A 85 20.83 0.05 13.57
N PHE A 86 19.88 -0.87 13.31
CA PHE A 86 19.14 -1.59 14.35
C PHE A 86 20.07 -2.37 15.28
N LYS A 87 21.08 -3.04 14.74
CA LYS A 87 22.07 -3.76 15.53
C LYS A 87 22.97 -2.83 16.36
N GLN A 88 23.41 -1.73 15.76
CA GLN A 88 24.34 -0.79 16.39
C GLN A 88 23.67 0.08 17.48
N LYS A 89 22.52 0.65 17.14
CA LYS A 89 21.82 1.58 18.03
C LYS A 89 20.78 0.92 18.94
N GLY A 90 20.46 -0.35 18.73
CA GLY A 90 19.40 -1.06 19.45
C GLY A 90 17.99 -0.58 19.12
N LYS A 91 17.84 0.31 18.17
CA LYS A 91 16.54 0.85 17.71
C LYS A 91 16.68 1.45 16.31
N ILE A 92 15.53 1.53 15.62
CA ILE A 92 15.35 2.35 14.41
C ILE A 92 14.06 3.14 14.51
N THR A 93 14.00 4.25 13.80
CA THR A 93 12.79 5.08 13.67
C THR A 93 12.36 5.11 12.22
N CYS A 94 11.10 4.79 11.94
CA CYS A 94 10.56 4.95 10.60
C CYS A 94 10.57 6.45 10.20
N PRO A 95 11.19 6.83 9.08
CA PRO A 95 11.31 8.24 8.70
C PRO A 95 9.99 8.89 8.30
N ILE A 96 8.95 8.10 8.04
CA ILE A 96 7.63 8.58 7.56
C ILE A 96 6.60 8.57 8.70
N SER A 97 6.49 7.45 9.45
CA SER A 97 5.51 7.32 10.55
C SER A 97 6.04 7.79 11.90
N ASN A 98 7.34 7.99 12.04
CA ASN A 98 8.05 8.26 13.31
C ASN A 98 7.91 7.12 14.35
N PHE A 99 7.44 5.95 13.95
CA PHE A 99 7.36 4.79 14.83
C PHE A 99 8.76 4.27 15.17
N VAL A 100 8.98 3.92 16.44
CA VAL A 100 10.28 3.43 16.93
C VAL A 100 10.23 1.93 17.16
N TYR A 101 11.13 1.20 16.52
CA TYR A 101 11.33 -0.25 16.71
C TYR A 101 12.54 -0.44 17.62
N LYS A 102 12.34 -1.14 18.75
CA LYS A 102 13.39 -1.38 19.75
C LYS A 102 13.77 -2.86 19.74
N ARG A 103 15.08 -3.13 19.81
CA ARG A 103 15.64 -4.50 19.79
C ARG A 103 15.29 -5.30 21.05
N ASP A 104 15.17 -4.64 22.18
CA ASP A 104 14.79 -5.27 23.46
C ASP A 104 13.33 -5.72 23.52
N VAL A 105 12.47 -5.22 22.59
CA VAL A 105 11.07 -5.58 22.47
C VAL A 105 10.83 -6.59 21.35
N LEU A 106 11.68 -6.57 20.33
CA LEU A 106 11.54 -7.40 19.12
C LEU A 106 12.54 -8.56 19.19
N GLU A 107 12.04 -9.74 19.53
CA GLU A 107 12.82 -10.97 19.55
C GLU A 107 12.92 -11.61 18.15
N ASP A 108 13.99 -12.40 17.94
CA ASP A 108 14.20 -13.20 16.72
C ASP A 108 14.04 -12.43 15.40
N MET A 109 14.64 -11.22 15.34
CA MET A 109 14.60 -10.37 14.16
C MET A 109 15.67 -10.72 13.13
N ASN A 110 15.36 -10.44 11.88
CA ASN A 110 16.28 -10.46 10.76
C ASN A 110 15.99 -9.24 9.83
N PRO A 111 16.87 -8.94 8.86
CA PRO A 111 16.69 -7.76 7.99
C PRO A 111 15.33 -7.71 7.30
N GLN A 112 14.84 -8.82 6.78
CA GLN A 112 13.58 -8.91 6.04
C GLN A 112 12.36 -8.75 6.95
N LYS A 113 12.36 -9.40 8.12
CA LYS A 113 11.30 -9.21 9.12
C LYS A 113 11.20 -7.75 9.55
N LEU A 114 12.34 -7.10 9.81
CA LEU A 114 12.37 -5.70 10.22
C LEU A 114 11.79 -4.79 9.14
N PHE A 115 12.18 -4.99 7.89
CA PHE A 115 11.64 -4.24 6.76
C PHE A 115 10.14 -4.49 6.56
N ASN A 116 9.68 -5.73 6.72
CA ASN A 116 8.26 -6.08 6.63
C ASN A 116 7.44 -5.39 7.73
N TYR A 117 7.92 -5.37 8.96
CA TYR A 117 7.24 -4.62 10.04
C TYR A 117 7.15 -3.13 9.74
N LEU A 118 8.20 -2.56 9.17
CA LEU A 118 8.22 -1.16 8.77
C LEU A 118 7.20 -0.87 7.67
N LEU A 119 7.09 -1.73 6.65
CA LEU A 119 6.08 -1.60 5.60
C LEU A 119 4.65 -1.75 6.14
N GLN A 120 4.39 -2.74 6.99
CA GLN A 120 3.08 -2.95 7.62
C GLN A 120 2.68 -1.77 8.52
N ASN A 121 3.60 -1.21 9.26
CA ASN A 121 3.35 -0.02 10.07
C ASN A 121 3.04 1.20 9.20
N LEU A 122 3.76 1.40 8.09
CA LEU A 122 3.47 2.46 7.14
C LEU A 122 2.10 2.30 6.50
N GLU A 123 1.74 1.11 6.08
CA GLU A 123 0.40 0.79 5.56
C GLU A 123 -0.68 1.16 6.58
N THR A 124 -0.56 0.69 7.81
CA THR A 124 -1.51 0.98 8.88
C THR A 124 -1.59 2.48 9.16
N SER A 125 -0.46 3.15 9.29
CA SER A 125 -0.39 4.59 9.54
C SER A 125 -1.04 5.41 8.42
N MET A 126 -0.81 5.01 7.17
CA MET A 126 -1.43 5.64 6.00
C MET A 126 -2.94 5.41 5.97
N ASN A 127 -3.37 4.16 6.20
CA ASN A 127 -4.78 3.80 6.20
C ASN A 127 -5.57 4.52 7.29
N VAL A 128 -5.01 4.70 8.47
CA VAL A 128 -5.65 5.48 9.55
C VAL A 128 -5.92 6.92 9.10
N ARG A 129 -4.98 7.55 8.42
CA ARG A 129 -5.15 8.90 7.88
C ARG A 129 -6.21 8.95 6.78
N ILE A 130 -6.16 7.99 5.85
CA ILE A 130 -7.16 7.87 4.77
C ILE A 130 -8.56 7.67 5.35
N LEU A 131 -8.73 6.72 6.28
CA LEU A 131 -10.00 6.46 6.94
C LEU A 131 -10.54 7.69 7.67
N TRP A 132 -9.67 8.44 8.35
CA TRP A 132 -10.05 9.67 9.04
C TRP A 132 -10.58 10.73 8.07
N ASP A 133 -9.92 10.90 6.94
CA ASP A 133 -10.37 11.85 5.92
C ASP A 133 -11.68 11.39 5.23
N ILE A 134 -11.81 10.10 4.97
CA ILE A 134 -13.06 9.51 4.44
C ILE A 134 -14.21 9.71 5.42
N ILE A 135 -14.01 9.45 6.72
CA ILE A 135 -15.06 9.64 7.75
C ILE A 135 -15.52 11.10 7.80
N LYS A 136 -14.60 12.06 7.66
CA LYS A 136 -14.98 13.48 7.60
C LYS A 136 -15.88 13.81 6.39
N ILE A 137 -15.53 13.25 5.21
CA ILE A 137 -16.33 13.44 3.98
C ILE A 137 -17.72 12.81 4.14
N LEU A 138 -17.80 11.62 4.75
CA LEU A 138 -19.05 10.88 4.91
C LEU A 138 -19.97 11.43 6.03
N LYS A 139 -19.51 12.40 6.81
CA LYS A 139 -20.31 13.00 7.88
C LYS A 139 -21.59 13.62 7.29
N ASN A 140 -22.74 13.21 7.83
CA ASN A 140 -24.09 13.62 7.40
C ASN A 140 -24.43 13.22 5.94
N LYS A 141 -23.76 12.22 5.39
CA LYS A 141 -24.07 11.65 4.07
C LYS A 141 -24.83 10.34 4.20
N LYS A 142 -25.59 10.01 3.14
CA LYS A 142 -26.27 8.70 3.02
C LYS A 142 -25.28 7.62 2.63
N THR A 143 -24.28 7.93 1.79
CA THR A 143 -23.17 7.06 1.42
C THR A 143 -22.41 6.62 2.67
N LYS A 144 -22.12 5.32 2.78
CA LYS A 144 -21.45 4.70 3.94
C LYS A 144 -20.23 3.89 3.50
N LEU A 145 -19.18 3.91 4.31
CA LEU A 145 -18.11 2.91 4.26
C LEU A 145 -18.61 1.65 4.97
N VAL A 146 -18.75 0.54 4.24
CA VAL A 146 -19.31 -0.72 4.77
C VAL A 146 -18.29 -1.80 5.04
N LEU A 147 -17.14 -1.75 4.38
CA LEU A 147 -16.03 -2.67 4.60
C LEU A 147 -14.69 -2.00 4.30
N TYR A 148 -13.72 -2.31 5.13
CA TYR A 148 -12.32 -1.94 4.94
C TYR A 148 -11.45 -3.18 5.13
N THR A 149 -10.60 -3.46 4.16
CA THR A 149 -9.62 -4.55 4.21
C THR A 149 -8.29 -4.04 3.67
N TYR A 150 -7.37 -3.62 4.56
CA TYR A 150 -6.01 -3.16 4.26
C TYR A 150 -5.86 -2.25 3.04
N ASP A 151 -6.02 -2.77 1.82
CA ASP A 151 -5.87 -2.09 0.54
C ASP A 151 -7.18 -1.84 -0.20
N SER A 152 -8.33 -2.25 0.36
CA SER A 152 -9.66 -2.13 -0.25
C SER A 152 -10.66 -1.43 0.67
N PHE A 153 -11.47 -0.55 0.07
CA PHE A 153 -12.51 0.25 0.72
C PHE A 153 -13.81 0.06 -0.04
N LEU A 154 -14.81 -0.54 0.60
CA LEU A 154 -16.12 -0.77 0.01
C LEU A 154 -17.14 0.22 0.57
N PHE A 155 -17.85 0.89 -0.33
CA PHE A 155 -18.88 1.88 0.00
C PHE A 155 -20.25 1.41 -0.47
N ASP A 156 -21.26 1.70 0.32
CA ASP A 156 -22.66 1.71 -0.07
C ASP A 156 -23.00 3.13 -0.53
N TRP A 157 -23.01 3.34 -1.86
CA TRP A 157 -23.05 4.66 -2.47
C TRP A 157 -24.45 5.07 -2.87
N ASP A 158 -24.86 6.30 -2.45
CA ASP A 158 -26.07 6.98 -2.91
C ASP A 158 -25.70 7.83 -4.15
N LYS A 159 -26.32 7.53 -5.29
CA LYS A 159 -26.05 8.24 -6.56
C LYS A 159 -26.32 9.74 -6.51
N GLU A 160 -27.27 10.20 -5.69
CA GLU A 160 -27.53 11.63 -5.52
C GLU A 160 -26.34 12.37 -4.92
N GLU A 161 -25.39 11.62 -4.33
CA GLU A 161 -24.15 12.13 -3.73
C GLU A 161 -22.93 11.88 -4.66
N GLU A 162 -23.03 12.19 -5.95
CA GLU A 162 -21.94 11.96 -6.93
C GLU A 162 -20.61 12.56 -6.49
N GLN A 163 -20.62 13.77 -5.97
CA GLN A 163 -19.40 14.48 -5.54
C GLN A 163 -18.68 13.78 -4.38
N VAL A 164 -19.40 13.02 -3.54
CA VAL A 164 -18.80 12.31 -2.42
C VAL A 164 -17.74 11.31 -2.88
N MET A 165 -18.02 10.55 -3.94
CA MET A 165 -17.02 9.57 -4.44
C MET A 165 -15.82 10.24 -5.08
N ASP A 166 -16.00 11.38 -5.73
CA ASP A 166 -14.89 12.16 -6.29
C ASP A 166 -14.01 12.75 -5.17
N ASP A 167 -14.62 13.27 -4.12
CA ASP A 167 -13.91 13.76 -2.92
C ASP A 167 -13.12 12.62 -2.24
N ILE A 168 -13.70 11.43 -2.13
CA ILE A 168 -13.02 10.25 -1.57
C ILE A 168 -11.83 9.83 -2.45
N LYS A 169 -12.00 9.77 -3.78
CA LYS A 169 -10.89 9.48 -4.70
C LYS A 169 -9.75 10.50 -4.55
N MET A 170 -10.10 11.77 -4.32
CA MET A 170 -9.12 12.83 -4.12
C MET A 170 -8.27 12.62 -2.84
N VAL A 171 -8.81 11.98 -1.80
CA VAL A 171 -8.04 11.60 -0.60
C VAL A 171 -6.85 10.72 -1.01
N PHE A 172 -7.08 9.68 -1.81
CA PHE A 172 -6.01 8.80 -2.28
C PHE A 172 -4.98 9.54 -3.13
N SER A 173 -5.42 10.43 -4.00
CA SER A 173 -4.53 11.30 -4.80
C SER A 173 -3.66 12.21 -3.93
N THR A 174 -4.22 12.76 -2.86
CA THR A 174 -3.50 13.59 -1.88
C THR A 174 -2.36 12.81 -1.22
N TYR A 175 -2.57 11.53 -0.93
CA TYR A 175 -1.52 10.63 -0.42
C TYR A 175 -0.65 10.02 -1.52
N LYS A 176 -0.81 10.43 -2.78
CA LYS A 176 -0.05 9.93 -3.94
C LYS A 176 -0.16 8.42 -4.11
N LEU A 177 -1.36 7.89 -3.92
CA LEU A 177 -1.68 6.48 -4.11
C LEU A 177 -2.47 6.29 -5.40
N ASN A 178 -2.10 5.27 -6.16
CA ASN A 178 -2.87 4.84 -7.33
C ASN A 178 -3.98 3.91 -6.89
N ILE A 179 -5.17 4.08 -7.46
CA ILE A 179 -6.35 3.30 -7.14
C ILE A 179 -6.96 2.65 -8.39
N LYS A 180 -7.65 1.54 -8.16
CA LYS A 180 -8.59 0.94 -9.10
C LYS A 180 -9.98 0.96 -8.48
N THR A 181 -11.00 1.16 -9.30
CA THR A 181 -12.38 1.25 -8.83
C THR A 181 -13.27 0.25 -9.55
N LYS A 182 -14.26 -0.25 -8.83
CA LYS A 182 -15.34 -1.09 -9.35
C LYS A 182 -16.65 -0.61 -8.78
N GLN A 183 -17.74 -0.79 -9.52
CA GLN A 183 -19.08 -0.50 -9.03
C GLN A 183 -20.08 -1.55 -9.53
N GLY A 184 -21.11 -1.82 -8.79
CA GLY A 184 -22.16 -2.77 -9.13
C GLY A 184 -23.28 -2.83 -8.09
N TYR A 185 -24.30 -3.65 -8.35
CA TYR A 185 -25.44 -3.82 -7.46
C TYR A 185 -25.19 -4.87 -6.36
N ASP A 186 -24.14 -5.64 -6.48
CA ASP A 186 -23.72 -6.64 -5.50
C ASP A 186 -22.19 -6.69 -5.39
N TYR A 187 -21.69 -7.53 -4.48
CA TYR A 187 -20.24 -7.67 -4.26
C TYR A 187 -19.50 -8.35 -5.42
N ASP A 188 -20.21 -8.99 -6.33
CA ASP A 188 -19.64 -9.50 -7.60
C ASP A 188 -19.53 -8.40 -8.65
N PHE A 189 -19.99 -7.18 -8.33
CA PHE A 189 -20.00 -5.99 -9.19
C PHE A 189 -20.75 -6.19 -10.51
N ARG A 190 -21.91 -6.86 -10.45
CA ARG A 190 -22.83 -7.09 -11.55
C ARG A 190 -23.97 -6.08 -11.54
#